data_25e5dd4670826396d7d3b0aacd178678
#
_entry.id   25e5dd4670826396d7d3b0aacd178678
#
_cell.length_a   1.000
_cell.length_b   1.000
_cell.length_c   1.000
_cell.angle_alpha   90.00
_cell.angle_beta   90.00
_cell.angle_gamma   90.00
#
_symmetry.space_group_name_H-M   'P 1'
#
loop_
_entity.id
_entity.type
_entity.pdbx_description
1 polymer ?
#
loop_
_entity_poly.entity_id
_entity_poly.type
_entity_poly.pdbx_seq_one_letter_code
_entity_poly.pdbx_strand_id
1 'polypeptide(L)'
;NRLSFGVQDLDEEVQKTIHRIQPFELTQNVIKIARDAGIHSVNTDLIYGLPLQTRESFKRTLEKMLTLNTDRFAVFNYAHVPWLMKTMRKFDESTFPKPETKLEMLKDTIDFFTSNGYKMVGMDHFPKPEDELFKAIEKGELHRNFQGYTTKGGADLIGIGVTSIGNGVDYYAQNFKDLNEWEEAIDKGNLPVFKGYRLSDDEILRQYVIMELMSNFSLNIKKVEEE
;
A
#
# COMPACT_ATOMS: atom_id res chain seq x y z
N ASN A 1 16.39 5.10 6.11
CA ASN A 1 16.27 6.31 5.29
C ASN A 1 14.82 6.70 5.03
N ARG A 2 13.83 5.79 5.25
CA ARG A 2 12.41 5.97 4.94
C ARG A 2 11.53 5.38 6.03
N LEU A 3 10.41 6.05 6.33
CA LEU A 3 9.37 5.55 7.24
C LEU A 3 7.99 5.69 6.58
N SER A 4 7.09 4.77 6.90
CA SER A 4 5.67 4.85 6.56
C SER A 4 4.84 4.80 7.84
N PHE A 5 3.85 5.69 7.93
CA PHE A 5 2.93 5.77 9.06
C PHE A 5 1.49 5.58 8.60
N GLY A 6 0.83 4.55 9.10
CA GLY A 6 -0.59 4.37 8.88
C GLY A 6 -1.38 5.37 9.74
N VAL A 7 -2.09 6.30 9.10
CA VAL A 7 -3.01 7.26 9.74
C VAL A 7 -4.46 6.85 9.55
N GLN A 8 -4.78 6.39 8.37
CA GLN A 8 -6.07 5.92 7.90
C GLN A 8 -7.09 7.06 7.71
N ASP A 9 -7.52 7.71 8.78
CA ASP A 9 -8.40 8.88 8.80
C ASP A 9 -8.13 9.73 10.04
N LEU A 10 -8.50 11.02 10.01
CA LEU A 10 -8.41 11.95 11.13
C LEU A 10 -9.77 12.32 11.72
N ASP A 11 -10.87 11.85 11.14
CA ASP A 11 -12.21 12.06 11.69
C ASP A 11 -12.39 11.18 12.94
N GLU A 12 -12.79 11.81 14.06
CA GLU A 12 -12.89 11.13 15.37
C GLU A 12 -13.91 10.00 15.38
N GLU A 13 -15.05 10.17 14.72
CA GLU A 13 -16.10 9.15 14.67
C GLU A 13 -15.68 7.96 13.82
N VAL A 14 -14.98 8.22 12.72
CA VAL A 14 -14.36 7.15 11.92
C VAL A 14 -13.31 6.41 12.74
N GLN A 15 -12.40 7.13 13.40
CA GLN A 15 -11.36 6.53 14.25
C GLN A 15 -11.93 5.67 15.38
N LYS A 16 -12.99 6.15 16.07
CA LYS A 16 -13.69 5.39 17.11
C LYS A 16 -14.29 4.10 16.55
N THR A 17 -14.94 4.20 15.39
CA THR A 17 -15.62 3.06 14.74
C THR A 17 -14.64 1.97 14.32
N ILE A 18 -13.47 2.34 13.80
CA ILE A 18 -12.42 1.37 13.42
C ILE A 18 -11.51 0.98 14.59
N HIS A 19 -11.83 1.43 15.81
CA HIS A 19 -11.04 1.20 17.03
C HIS A 19 -9.57 1.63 16.91
N ARG A 20 -9.32 2.73 16.21
CA ARG A 20 -7.97 3.28 16.02
C ARG A 20 -7.96 4.78 16.28
N ILE A 21 -7.91 5.14 17.55
CA ILE A 21 -7.85 6.55 17.96
C ILE A 21 -6.41 7.03 17.87
N GLN A 22 -6.18 7.94 16.93
CA GLN A 22 -4.86 8.50 16.64
C GLN A 22 -5.01 10.00 16.37
N PRO A 23 -4.90 10.85 17.41
CA PRO A 23 -4.98 12.30 17.26
C PRO A 23 -3.97 12.84 16.25
N PHE A 24 -4.34 13.90 15.55
CA PHE A 24 -3.48 14.55 14.56
C PHE A 24 -2.10 14.94 15.12
N GLU A 25 -2.07 15.45 16.35
CA GLU A 25 -0.86 15.88 17.05
C GLU A 25 0.12 14.73 17.29
N LEU A 26 -0.39 13.52 17.51
CA LEU A 26 0.45 12.31 17.60
C LEU A 26 1.17 12.05 16.28
N THR A 27 0.43 12.07 15.17
CA THR A 27 1.00 11.89 13.82
C THR A 27 2.04 12.98 13.51
N GLN A 28 1.71 14.24 13.79
CA GLN A 28 2.61 15.36 13.60
C GLN A 28 3.91 15.20 14.41
N ASN A 29 3.79 14.82 15.69
CA ASN A 29 4.95 14.61 16.55
C ASN A 29 5.85 13.46 16.07
N VAL A 30 5.26 12.33 15.66
CA VAL A 30 6.03 11.19 15.17
C VAL A 30 6.78 11.54 13.87
N ILE A 31 6.14 12.28 12.95
CA ILE A 31 6.79 12.77 11.73
C ILE A 31 7.95 13.71 12.08
N LYS A 32 7.74 14.63 13.04
CA LYS A 32 8.80 15.52 13.51
C LYS A 32 9.98 14.74 14.07
N ILE A 33 9.75 13.76 14.95
CA ILE A 33 10.80 12.90 15.50
C ILE A 33 11.57 12.18 14.39
N ALA A 34 10.86 11.66 13.39
CA ALA A 34 11.48 11.01 12.23
C ALA A 34 12.41 11.97 11.47
N ARG A 35 11.95 13.21 11.24
CA ARG A 35 12.77 14.24 10.56
C ARG A 35 14.00 14.64 11.39
N ASP A 36 13.81 14.85 12.71
CA ASP A 36 14.89 15.18 13.63
C ASP A 36 15.95 14.06 13.70
N ALA A 37 15.53 12.80 13.51
CA ALA A 37 16.40 11.63 13.41
C ALA A 37 17.07 11.45 12.03
N GLY A 38 16.89 12.40 11.09
CA GLY A 38 17.51 12.36 9.77
C GLY A 38 16.79 11.47 8.75
N ILE A 39 15.53 11.12 8.98
CA ILE A 39 14.71 10.40 7.99
C ILE A 39 14.26 11.38 6.91
N HIS A 40 14.71 11.16 5.68
CA HIS A 40 14.47 12.07 4.57
C HIS A 40 13.17 11.79 3.79
N SER A 41 12.65 10.56 3.84
CA SER A 41 11.43 10.18 3.13
C SER A 41 10.39 9.66 4.13
N VAL A 42 9.28 10.35 4.23
CA VAL A 42 8.14 9.98 5.09
C VAL A 42 6.91 9.76 4.22
N ASN A 43 6.35 8.57 4.31
CA ASN A 43 5.06 8.22 3.71
C ASN A 43 3.97 8.17 4.79
N THR A 44 2.75 8.58 4.43
CA THR A 44 1.57 8.41 5.28
C THR A 44 0.46 7.69 4.52
N ASP A 45 -0.12 6.69 5.17
CA ASP A 45 -1.17 5.87 4.59
C ASP A 45 -2.54 6.35 5.06
N LEU A 46 -3.44 6.56 4.12
CA LEU A 46 -4.84 6.92 4.33
C LEU A 46 -5.75 5.84 3.72
N ILE A 47 -6.97 5.75 4.23
CA ILE A 47 -7.97 4.82 3.71
C ILE A 47 -9.27 5.57 3.46
N TYR A 48 -9.79 5.50 2.24
CA TYR A 48 -11.13 5.97 1.93
C TYR A 48 -12.13 4.80 1.87
N GLY A 49 -13.39 5.10 2.13
CA GLY A 49 -14.46 4.10 2.15
C GLY A 49 -14.61 3.37 3.48
N LEU A 50 -14.08 3.92 4.57
CA LEU A 50 -14.29 3.42 5.94
C LEU A 50 -15.74 3.64 6.42
N PRO A 51 -16.20 2.90 7.45
CA PRO A 51 -17.50 3.13 8.06
C PRO A 51 -17.67 4.58 8.54
N LEU A 52 -18.83 5.17 8.40
CA LEU A 52 -19.19 6.55 8.74
C LEU A 52 -18.43 7.65 7.97
N GLN A 53 -17.49 7.29 7.13
CA GLN A 53 -16.75 8.27 6.35
C GLN A 53 -17.64 8.90 5.29
N THR A 54 -17.59 10.22 5.18
CA THR A 54 -18.24 10.99 4.13
C THR A 54 -17.21 11.65 3.23
N ARG A 55 -17.62 12.09 2.07
CA ARG A 55 -16.77 12.85 1.14
C ARG A 55 -16.19 14.10 1.81
N GLU A 56 -17.01 14.81 2.58
CA GLU A 56 -16.62 16.02 3.31
C GLU A 56 -15.68 15.73 4.47
N SER A 57 -15.90 14.65 5.24
CA SER A 57 -15.01 14.27 6.35
C SER A 57 -13.64 13.86 5.82
N PHE A 58 -13.61 13.06 4.75
CA PHE A 58 -12.36 12.64 4.15
C PHE A 58 -11.58 13.80 3.52
N LYS A 59 -12.27 14.74 2.88
CA LYS A 59 -11.64 15.97 2.38
C LYS A 59 -10.95 16.76 3.50
N ARG A 60 -11.60 16.93 4.66
CA ARG A 60 -10.96 17.56 5.83
C ARG A 60 -9.72 16.79 6.30
N THR A 61 -9.74 15.46 6.24
CA THR A 61 -8.57 14.64 6.52
C THR A 61 -7.43 14.94 5.54
N LEU A 62 -7.70 14.98 4.23
CA LEU A 62 -6.70 15.32 3.22
C LEU A 62 -6.09 16.71 3.46
N GLU A 63 -6.92 17.71 3.72
CA GLU A 63 -6.50 19.10 4.01
C GLU A 63 -5.57 19.15 5.24
N LYS A 64 -5.92 18.47 6.34
CA LYS A 64 -5.07 18.41 7.52
C LYS A 64 -3.75 17.66 7.24
N MET A 65 -3.82 16.53 6.54
CA MET A 65 -2.64 15.74 6.23
C MET A 65 -1.65 16.49 5.33
N LEU A 66 -2.14 17.32 4.41
CA LEU A 66 -1.28 18.15 3.55
C LEU A 66 -0.38 19.08 4.37
N THR A 67 -0.84 19.56 5.53
CA THR A 67 -0.05 20.46 6.41
C THR A 67 1.19 19.80 7.01
N LEU A 68 1.22 18.46 7.04
CA LEU A 68 2.37 17.69 7.55
C LEU A 68 3.54 17.64 6.56
N ASN A 69 3.30 18.05 5.31
CA ASN A 69 4.33 18.15 4.27
C ASN A 69 5.15 16.85 4.08
N THR A 70 4.46 15.71 4.14
CA THR A 70 5.10 14.40 3.92
C THR A 70 5.55 14.25 2.47
N ASP A 71 6.48 13.35 2.20
CA ASP A 71 7.05 13.19 0.87
C ASP A 71 6.16 12.35 -0.04
N ARG A 72 5.31 11.52 0.58
CA ARG A 72 4.39 10.62 -0.11
C ARG A 72 3.13 10.39 0.69
N PHE A 73 2.03 10.23 -0.01
CA PHE A 73 0.80 9.66 0.51
C PHE A 73 0.48 8.36 -0.23
N ALA A 74 -0.04 7.37 0.49
CA ALA A 74 -0.68 6.21 -0.08
C ALA A 74 -2.14 6.21 0.37
N VAL A 75 -3.09 6.14 -0.57
CA VAL A 75 -4.52 6.28 -0.28
C VAL A 75 -5.26 5.06 -0.79
N PHE A 76 -5.59 4.16 0.12
CA PHE A 76 -6.16 2.87 -0.21
C PHE A 76 -7.69 2.86 -0.12
N ASN A 77 -8.33 2.09 -1.00
CA ASN A 77 -9.74 1.76 -0.85
C ASN A 77 -9.91 0.73 0.27
N TYR A 78 -10.82 0.99 1.21
CA TYR A 78 -11.19 -0.01 2.21
C TYR A 78 -11.86 -1.22 1.56
N ALA A 79 -11.26 -2.39 1.75
CA ALA A 79 -11.80 -3.67 1.33
C ALA A 79 -12.51 -4.37 2.50
N HIS A 80 -13.83 -4.49 2.44
CA HIS A 80 -14.62 -5.21 3.44
C HIS A 80 -14.68 -6.70 3.09
N VAL A 81 -13.96 -7.53 3.84
CA VAL A 81 -13.82 -8.98 3.61
C VAL A 81 -14.12 -9.81 4.88
N PRO A 82 -15.35 -9.69 5.46
CA PRO A 82 -15.70 -10.29 6.75
C PRO A 82 -15.64 -11.82 6.73
N TRP A 83 -15.69 -12.46 5.56
CA TRP A 83 -15.50 -13.90 5.40
C TRP A 83 -14.06 -14.34 5.62
N LEU A 84 -13.06 -13.48 5.39
CA LEU A 84 -11.64 -13.73 5.67
C LEU A 84 -11.23 -13.18 7.03
N MET A 85 -11.66 -11.96 7.37
CA MET A 85 -11.26 -11.22 8.56
C MET A 85 -12.42 -11.12 9.55
N LYS A 86 -12.46 -12.02 10.55
CA LYS A 86 -13.55 -12.10 11.54
C LYS A 86 -13.80 -10.77 12.29
N THR A 87 -12.76 -9.98 12.50
CA THR A 87 -12.87 -8.66 13.15
C THR A 87 -13.73 -7.67 12.36
N MET A 88 -13.76 -7.79 11.04
CA MET A 88 -14.56 -6.93 10.17
C MET A 88 -16.08 -7.19 10.29
N ARG A 89 -16.49 -8.35 10.82
CA ARG A 89 -17.91 -8.67 11.08
C ARG A 89 -18.55 -7.79 12.15
N LYS A 90 -17.74 -7.01 12.88
CA LYS A 90 -18.23 -6.08 13.90
C LYS A 90 -18.72 -4.76 13.34
N PHE A 91 -18.39 -4.45 12.09
CA PHE A 91 -18.85 -3.23 11.45
C PHE A 91 -20.28 -3.35 10.96
N ASP A 92 -21.07 -2.31 11.17
CA ASP A 92 -22.39 -2.18 10.57
C ASP A 92 -22.25 -1.81 9.09
N GLU A 93 -22.60 -2.73 8.22
CA GLU A 93 -22.44 -2.57 6.77
C GLU A 93 -23.27 -1.40 6.21
N SER A 94 -24.36 -0.99 6.90
CA SER A 94 -25.17 0.17 6.50
C SER A 94 -24.44 1.51 6.63
N THR A 95 -23.34 1.55 7.41
CA THR A 95 -22.55 2.76 7.66
C THR A 95 -21.44 3.00 6.62
N PHE A 96 -21.22 2.06 5.71
CA PHE A 96 -20.25 2.24 4.65
C PHE A 96 -20.74 3.21 3.56
N PRO A 97 -19.88 4.06 3.03
CA PRO A 97 -20.21 4.87 1.86
C PRO A 97 -20.53 3.97 0.66
N LYS A 98 -21.53 4.40 -0.13
CA LYS A 98 -21.93 3.71 -1.35
C LYS A 98 -20.79 3.66 -2.37
N PRO A 99 -20.80 2.69 -3.32
CA PRO A 99 -19.77 2.60 -4.35
C PRO A 99 -19.56 3.90 -5.13
N GLU A 100 -20.64 4.61 -5.45
CA GLU A 100 -20.59 5.89 -6.17
C GLU A 100 -19.85 6.95 -5.34
N THR A 101 -20.14 7.02 -4.03
CA THR A 101 -19.46 7.94 -3.10
C THR A 101 -17.97 7.59 -2.98
N LYS A 102 -17.61 6.31 -2.94
CA LYS A 102 -16.21 5.89 -2.94
C LYS A 102 -15.47 6.32 -4.21
N LEU A 103 -16.12 6.23 -5.36
CA LEU A 103 -15.56 6.70 -6.63
C LEU A 103 -15.34 8.21 -6.63
N GLU A 104 -16.31 8.98 -6.08
CA GLU A 104 -16.17 10.42 -5.90
C GLU A 104 -15.02 10.77 -4.94
N MET A 105 -14.89 10.05 -3.82
CA MET A 105 -13.77 10.22 -2.89
C MET A 105 -12.42 9.98 -3.56
N LEU A 106 -12.30 8.92 -4.39
CA LEU A 106 -11.08 8.65 -5.16
C LEU A 106 -10.76 9.79 -6.12
N LYS A 107 -11.76 10.26 -6.87
CA LYS A 107 -11.59 11.39 -7.80
C LYS A 107 -11.14 12.65 -7.06
N ASP A 108 -11.83 13.00 -5.96
CA ASP A 108 -11.45 14.16 -5.14
C ASP A 108 -10.02 14.04 -4.60
N THR A 109 -9.61 12.83 -4.21
CA THR A 109 -8.25 12.55 -3.72
C THR A 109 -7.21 12.81 -4.81
N ILE A 110 -7.45 12.32 -6.02
CA ILE A 110 -6.56 12.52 -7.18
C ILE A 110 -6.47 14.03 -7.49
N ASP A 111 -7.61 14.69 -7.63
CA ASP A 111 -7.68 16.12 -7.94
C ASP A 111 -7.00 16.95 -6.83
N PHE A 112 -7.22 16.60 -5.56
CA PHE A 112 -6.64 17.27 -4.41
C PHE A 112 -5.11 17.20 -4.40
N PHE A 113 -4.53 15.99 -4.44
CA PHE A 113 -3.09 15.84 -4.36
C PHE A 113 -2.38 16.37 -5.61
N THR A 114 -2.93 16.14 -6.80
CA THR A 114 -2.31 16.65 -8.04
C THR A 114 -2.33 18.18 -8.12
N SER A 115 -3.40 18.82 -7.62
CA SER A 115 -3.48 20.30 -7.52
C SER A 115 -2.54 20.86 -6.45
N ASN A 116 -2.09 20.06 -5.49
CA ASN A 116 -1.16 20.45 -4.43
C ASN A 116 0.29 19.98 -4.67
N GLY A 117 0.65 19.71 -5.93
CA GLY A 117 2.02 19.45 -6.34
C GLY A 117 2.50 18.01 -6.22
N TYR A 118 1.65 17.08 -5.76
CA TYR A 118 1.95 15.66 -5.77
C TYR A 118 1.67 15.04 -7.13
N LYS A 119 2.26 13.90 -7.40
CA LYS A 119 2.10 13.15 -8.65
C LYS A 119 1.40 11.82 -8.38
N MET A 120 0.49 11.42 -9.24
CA MET A 120 -0.11 10.09 -9.12
C MET A 120 0.86 9.04 -9.66
N VAL A 121 1.13 8.02 -8.85
CA VAL A 121 1.97 6.87 -9.19
C VAL A 121 1.20 5.58 -8.90
N GLY A 122 1.08 4.76 -9.92
CA GLY A 122 0.26 3.54 -9.84
C GLY A 122 -1.19 3.87 -9.48
N MET A 123 -1.81 3.02 -8.68
CA MET A 123 -3.24 3.12 -8.37
C MET A 123 -3.57 4.00 -7.16
N ASP A 124 -2.62 4.23 -6.25
CA ASP A 124 -2.91 4.68 -4.90
C ASP A 124 -1.80 5.52 -4.23
N HIS A 125 -0.70 5.80 -4.93
CA HIS A 125 0.40 6.57 -4.38
C HIS A 125 0.47 7.99 -4.95
N PHE A 126 0.77 8.93 -4.07
CA PHE A 126 0.93 10.36 -4.39
C PHE A 126 2.25 10.87 -3.81
N PRO A 127 3.38 10.62 -4.48
CA PRO A 127 4.67 11.18 -4.11
C PRO A 127 4.83 12.63 -4.59
N LYS A 128 5.77 13.35 -3.97
CA LYS A 128 6.32 14.59 -4.52
C LYS A 128 7.15 14.30 -5.78
N PRO A 129 7.38 15.30 -6.66
CA PRO A 129 8.17 15.10 -7.88
C PRO A 129 9.60 14.62 -7.62
N GLU A 130 10.18 14.96 -6.48
CA GLU A 130 11.55 14.57 -6.10
C GLU A 130 11.66 13.14 -5.58
N ASP A 131 10.52 12.50 -5.28
CA ASP A 131 10.47 11.14 -4.76
C ASP A 131 10.97 10.12 -5.80
N GLU A 132 11.62 9.07 -5.31
CA GLU A 132 12.19 8.02 -6.15
C GLU A 132 11.14 7.25 -6.97
N LEU A 133 9.90 7.07 -6.46
CA LEU A 133 8.85 6.37 -7.21
C LEU A 133 8.41 7.17 -8.43
N PHE A 134 8.29 8.50 -8.30
CA PHE A 134 7.96 9.33 -9.46
C PHE A 134 9.08 9.34 -10.50
N LYS A 135 10.32 9.45 -10.05
CA LYS A 135 11.49 9.35 -10.93
C LYS A 135 11.59 7.99 -11.62
N ALA A 136 11.18 6.91 -10.94
CA ALA A 136 11.16 5.58 -11.53
C ALA A 136 10.09 5.44 -12.63
N ILE A 137 8.88 6.02 -12.43
CA ILE A 137 7.84 5.97 -13.47
C ILE A 137 8.24 6.77 -14.71
N GLU A 138 8.91 7.93 -14.54
CA GLU A 138 9.40 8.73 -15.66
C GLU A 138 10.44 7.98 -16.51
N LYS A 139 11.17 7.05 -15.90
CA LYS A 139 12.17 6.20 -16.57
C LYS A 139 11.61 4.85 -17.05
N GLY A 140 10.38 4.51 -16.73
CA GLY A 140 9.83 3.17 -16.98
C GLY A 140 10.47 2.09 -16.10
N GLU A 141 10.99 2.46 -14.95
CA GLU A 141 11.68 1.58 -13.98
C GLU A 141 10.83 1.30 -12.72
N LEU A 142 9.56 1.67 -12.73
CA LEU A 142 8.67 1.39 -11.60
C LEU A 142 8.22 -0.08 -11.65
N HIS A 143 8.42 -0.77 -10.54
CA HIS A 143 7.98 -2.15 -10.37
C HIS A 143 7.05 -2.27 -9.16
N ARG A 144 6.35 -3.40 -9.08
CA ARG A 144 5.52 -3.75 -7.95
C ARG A 144 5.82 -5.18 -7.50
N ASN A 145 5.84 -5.39 -6.18
CA ASN A 145 5.93 -6.71 -5.56
C ASN A 145 4.88 -6.83 -4.45
N PHE A 146 4.95 -7.87 -3.61
CA PHE A 146 4.03 -8.06 -2.49
C PHE A 146 4.13 -6.99 -1.39
N GLN A 147 5.22 -6.22 -1.34
CA GLN A 147 5.40 -5.10 -0.41
C GLN A 147 4.86 -3.77 -0.95
N GLY A 148 4.54 -3.70 -2.25
CA GLY A 148 4.06 -2.50 -2.92
C GLY A 148 4.97 -2.05 -4.06
N TYR A 149 4.95 -0.74 -4.38
CA TYR A 149 5.79 -0.17 -5.44
C TYR A 149 7.25 -0.07 -5.01
N THR A 150 8.13 -0.40 -5.93
CA THR A 150 9.58 -0.43 -5.71
C THR A 150 10.35 0.03 -6.95
N THR A 151 11.55 0.57 -6.73
CA THR A 151 12.53 0.88 -7.78
C THR A 151 13.53 -0.28 -7.99
N LYS A 152 13.32 -1.42 -7.31
CA LYS A 152 14.19 -2.60 -7.35
C LYS A 152 13.55 -3.73 -8.16
N GLY A 153 13.27 -3.46 -9.44
CA GLY A 153 12.80 -4.49 -10.35
C GLY A 153 13.84 -5.58 -10.58
N GLY A 154 13.38 -6.81 -10.78
CA GLY A 154 14.24 -7.96 -11.04
C GLY A 154 15.06 -8.47 -9.84
N ALA A 155 14.89 -7.88 -8.66
CA ALA A 155 15.53 -8.38 -7.45
C ALA A 155 14.70 -9.48 -6.79
N ASP A 156 15.35 -10.54 -6.33
CA ASP A 156 14.71 -11.54 -5.48
C ASP A 156 14.29 -10.93 -4.15
N LEU A 157 13.08 -11.24 -3.72
CA LEU A 157 12.55 -10.86 -2.42
C LEU A 157 12.58 -12.06 -1.48
N ILE A 158 13.39 -12.00 -0.44
CA ILE A 158 13.44 -13.03 0.59
C ILE A 158 12.55 -12.58 1.76
N GLY A 159 11.46 -13.33 1.98
CA GLY A 159 10.55 -13.08 3.09
C GLY A 159 11.09 -13.63 4.41
N ILE A 160 11.29 -12.77 5.40
CA ILE A 160 11.75 -13.15 6.75
C ILE A 160 10.61 -12.92 7.74
N GLY A 161 10.40 -13.92 8.62
CA GLY A 161 9.37 -13.88 9.66
C GLY A 161 8.07 -14.59 9.29
N VAL A 162 7.16 -14.64 10.25
CA VAL A 162 5.82 -15.23 10.11
C VAL A 162 5.01 -14.49 9.04
N THR A 163 4.22 -15.22 8.25
CA THR A 163 3.37 -14.72 7.14
C THR A 163 4.09 -14.13 5.93
N SER A 164 5.38 -13.88 6.00
CA SER A 164 6.10 -13.18 4.94
C SER A 164 6.07 -13.93 3.61
N ILE A 165 6.07 -13.17 2.52
CA ILE A 165 6.07 -13.68 1.16
C ILE A 165 7.39 -13.27 0.50
N GLY A 166 8.07 -14.24 -0.08
CA GLY A 166 9.22 -14.04 -0.96
C GLY A 166 8.85 -14.36 -2.41
N ASN A 167 9.59 -13.80 -3.34
CA ASN A 167 9.50 -14.15 -4.75
C ASN A 167 10.86 -14.06 -5.43
N GLY A 168 11.09 -14.94 -6.36
CA GLY A 168 12.20 -14.90 -7.32
C GLY A 168 11.69 -14.75 -8.74
N VAL A 169 12.53 -15.09 -9.69
CA VAL A 169 12.21 -14.99 -11.12
C VAL A 169 11.03 -15.88 -11.50
N ASP A 170 11.01 -17.11 -11.02
CA ASP A 170 10.05 -18.15 -11.41
C ASP A 170 9.29 -18.78 -10.22
N TYR A 171 9.32 -18.15 -9.04
CA TYR A 171 8.64 -18.72 -7.87
C TYR A 171 8.10 -17.68 -6.90
N TYR A 172 7.10 -18.10 -6.15
CA TYR A 172 6.63 -17.48 -4.92
C TYR A 172 6.74 -18.45 -3.75
N ALA A 173 7.08 -17.93 -2.56
CA ALA A 173 7.11 -18.70 -1.32
C ALA A 173 6.47 -17.90 -0.19
N GLN A 174 5.65 -18.55 0.62
CA GLN A 174 5.03 -17.93 1.79
C GLN A 174 5.34 -18.74 3.03
N ASN A 175 5.81 -18.05 4.07
CA ASN A 175 6.06 -18.64 5.38
C ASN A 175 4.74 -18.98 6.10
N PHE A 176 4.86 -19.84 7.15
CA PHE A 176 3.72 -20.16 8.02
C PHE A 176 3.04 -18.90 8.54
N LYS A 177 1.72 -18.99 8.70
CA LYS A 177 0.88 -17.88 9.22
C LYS A 177 0.69 -17.97 10.72
N ASP A 178 0.78 -19.16 11.27
CA ASP A 178 0.77 -19.42 12.70
C ASP A 178 2.18 -19.27 13.27
N LEU A 179 2.32 -18.56 14.39
CA LEU A 179 3.61 -18.27 14.99
C LEU A 179 4.26 -19.55 15.53
N ASN A 180 3.48 -20.46 16.15
CA ASN A 180 4.04 -21.68 16.73
C ASN A 180 4.56 -22.62 15.64
N GLU A 181 3.82 -22.76 14.53
CA GLU A 181 4.26 -23.58 13.38
C GLU A 181 5.54 -22.99 12.75
N TRP A 182 5.62 -21.65 12.71
CA TRP A 182 6.81 -20.95 12.20
C TRP A 182 8.02 -21.18 13.12
N GLU A 183 7.86 -21.01 14.44
CA GLU A 183 8.90 -21.24 15.44
C GLU A 183 9.36 -22.70 15.43
N GLU A 184 8.43 -23.66 15.41
CA GLU A 184 8.74 -25.08 15.36
C GLU A 184 9.56 -25.46 14.12
N ALA A 185 9.27 -24.88 12.97
CA ALA A 185 10.06 -25.12 11.74
C ALA A 185 11.50 -24.60 11.89
N ILE A 186 11.67 -23.38 12.44
CA ILE A 186 12.99 -22.78 12.69
C ILE A 186 13.79 -23.62 13.71
N ASP A 187 13.18 -24.03 14.82
CA ASP A 187 13.83 -24.80 15.87
C ASP A 187 14.32 -26.17 15.34
N LYS A 188 13.62 -26.72 14.36
CA LYS A 188 14.03 -27.97 13.65
C LYS A 188 15.09 -27.72 12.57
N GLY A 189 15.54 -26.48 12.34
CA GLY A 189 16.50 -26.11 11.31
C GLY A 189 15.92 -26.12 9.88
N ASN A 190 14.60 -26.07 9.73
CA ASN A 190 13.91 -26.03 8.46
C ASN A 190 13.58 -24.60 8.02
N LEU A 191 13.45 -24.39 6.70
CA LEU A 191 12.83 -23.18 6.20
C LEU A 191 11.34 -23.17 6.59
N PRO A 192 10.82 -22.07 7.16
CA PRO A 192 9.45 -22.01 7.66
C PRO A 192 8.43 -21.73 6.54
N VAL A 193 8.59 -22.41 5.41
CA VAL A 193 7.76 -22.22 4.21
C VAL A 193 6.50 -23.08 4.33
N PHE A 194 5.34 -22.42 4.37
CA PHE A 194 4.04 -23.08 4.36
C PHE A 194 3.64 -23.57 2.97
N LYS A 195 3.87 -22.73 1.95
CA LYS A 195 3.59 -23.06 0.56
C LYS A 195 4.53 -22.31 -0.38
N GLY A 196 4.83 -22.97 -1.50
CA GLY A 196 5.51 -22.38 -2.63
C GLY A 196 4.71 -22.61 -3.91
N TYR A 197 4.97 -21.77 -4.90
CA TYR A 197 4.42 -21.92 -6.25
C TYR A 197 5.51 -21.61 -7.25
N ARG A 198 5.75 -22.53 -8.18
CA ARG A 198 6.68 -22.33 -9.30
C ARG A 198 5.89 -21.92 -10.53
N LEU A 199 6.31 -20.84 -11.17
CA LEU A 199 5.69 -20.32 -12.38
C LEU A 199 6.12 -21.12 -13.61
N SER A 200 5.21 -21.37 -14.51
CA SER A 200 5.49 -21.77 -15.89
C SER A 200 5.89 -20.55 -16.73
N ASP A 201 6.44 -20.79 -17.92
CA ASP A 201 6.84 -19.72 -18.85
C ASP A 201 5.64 -18.83 -19.22
N ASP A 202 4.45 -19.40 -19.47
CA ASP A 202 3.22 -18.62 -19.70
C ASP A 202 2.82 -17.76 -18.50
N GLU A 203 3.00 -18.23 -17.27
CA GLU A 203 2.70 -17.47 -16.06
C GLU A 203 3.74 -16.36 -15.80
N ILE A 204 5.00 -16.57 -16.18
CA ILE A 204 6.03 -15.53 -16.14
C ILE A 204 5.68 -14.41 -17.14
N LEU A 205 5.27 -14.77 -18.34
CA LEU A 205 4.80 -13.78 -19.33
C LEU A 205 3.56 -13.00 -18.84
N ARG A 206 2.59 -13.70 -18.27
CA ARG A 206 1.41 -13.05 -17.64
C ARG A 206 1.80 -12.14 -16.50
N GLN A 207 2.75 -12.55 -15.64
CA GLN A 207 3.29 -11.73 -14.57
C GLN A 207 3.88 -10.44 -15.12
N TYR A 208 4.70 -10.52 -16.18
CA TYR A 208 5.28 -9.35 -16.82
C TYR A 208 4.18 -8.38 -17.33
N VAL A 209 3.20 -8.89 -18.07
CA VAL A 209 2.08 -8.07 -18.57
C VAL A 209 1.30 -7.40 -17.44
N ILE A 210 0.98 -8.14 -16.36
CA ILE A 210 0.27 -7.61 -15.19
C ILE A 210 1.10 -6.52 -14.52
N MET A 211 2.39 -6.75 -14.33
CA MET A 211 3.28 -5.79 -13.66
C MET A 211 3.43 -4.49 -14.45
N GLU A 212 3.58 -4.56 -15.79
CA GLU A 212 3.62 -3.37 -16.63
C GLU A 212 2.33 -2.55 -16.55
N LEU A 213 1.17 -3.21 -16.67
CA LEU A 213 -0.12 -2.53 -16.58
C LEU A 213 -0.35 -1.93 -15.20
N MET A 214 0.00 -2.63 -14.12
CA MET A 214 -0.22 -2.18 -12.74
C MET A 214 0.76 -1.08 -12.30
N SER A 215 1.96 -1.03 -12.88
CA SER A 215 2.99 -0.06 -12.51
C SER A 215 2.99 1.16 -13.43
N ASN A 216 2.85 0.94 -14.76
CA ASN A 216 3.10 1.96 -15.76
C ASN A 216 1.83 2.34 -16.57
N PHE A 217 0.69 1.66 -16.37
CA PHE A 217 -0.56 1.84 -17.13
C PHE A 217 -0.38 1.74 -18.64
N SER A 218 0.67 1.10 -19.07
CA SER A 218 1.02 0.94 -20.48
C SER A 218 1.66 -0.42 -20.72
N LEU A 219 1.58 -0.91 -21.95
CA LEU A 219 2.18 -2.18 -22.36
C LEU A 219 2.82 -2.03 -23.73
N ASN A 220 4.07 -2.41 -23.86
CA ASN A 220 4.74 -2.51 -25.14
C ASN A 220 4.51 -3.93 -25.72
N ILE A 221 3.55 -4.04 -26.66
CA ILE A 221 3.16 -5.34 -27.25
C ILE A 221 4.35 -6.02 -27.94
N LYS A 222 5.20 -5.26 -28.64
CA LYS A 222 6.37 -5.85 -29.32
C LYS A 222 7.33 -6.51 -28.34
N LYS A 223 7.54 -5.89 -27.18
CA LYS A 223 8.39 -6.47 -26.14
C LYS A 223 7.77 -7.75 -25.56
N VAL A 224 6.44 -7.80 -25.43
CA VAL A 224 5.73 -9.03 -25.00
C VAL A 224 5.86 -10.18 -26.00
N GLU A 225 5.93 -9.86 -27.31
CA GLU A 225 6.11 -10.86 -28.37
C GLU A 225 7.55 -11.39 -28.49
N GLU A 226 8.52 -10.68 -27.91
CA GLU A 226 9.94 -11.04 -27.89
C GLU A 226 10.34 -11.85 -26.65
N GLU A 227 9.55 -11.81 -25.57
CA GLU A 227 9.73 -12.57 -24.32
C GLU A 227 9.13 -13.99 -24.43
#